data_9a955fe50ff8af2ec3d61615333a744d
#
_entry.id   9a955fe50ff8af2ec3d61615333a744d
#
_cell.length_a   1.000
_cell.length_b   1.000
_cell.length_c   1.000
_cell.angle_alpha   90.00
_cell.angle_beta   90.00
_cell.angle_gamma   90.00
#
_symmetry.space_group_name_H-M   'P 1'
#
loop_
_entity.id
_entity.type
_entity.pdbx_description
1 polymer ?
#
loop_
_entity_poly.entity_id
_entity_poly.type
_entity_poly.pdbx_seq_one_letter_code
_entity_poly.pdbx_strand_id
1 'polypeptide(L)'
;MRGQTVKITHKPNLEVGTPNECHTNAAMYAIDNDCNFVCGWLMYEHTSYKTPHCIVEKDGEYLDPTLNREADFKIFHTYTAEEICDIFNEEGE
;
A
#
# COMPACT_ATOMS: atom_id res chain seq x y z
N MET A 1 -4.50 1.91 12.21
CA MET A 1 -4.03 2.73 13.34
C MET A 1 -2.77 3.48 12.96
N ARG A 2 -2.76 4.78 13.21
CA ARG A 2 -1.64 5.63 12.85
C ARG A 2 -0.40 5.28 13.66
N GLY A 3 0.74 5.17 12.98
CA GLY A 3 2.01 4.88 13.65
C GLY A 3 2.29 3.40 13.91
N GLN A 4 1.33 2.53 13.62
CA GLN A 4 1.53 1.10 13.81
C GLN A 4 2.50 0.55 12.76
N THR A 5 3.39 -0.33 13.18
CA THR A 5 4.30 -1.02 12.25
C THR A 5 3.74 -2.40 11.96
N VAL A 6 3.67 -2.72 10.68
CA VAL A 6 3.16 -4.01 10.23
C VAL A 6 4.16 -4.66 9.29
N LYS A 7 3.98 -5.95 9.01
CA LYS A 7 4.86 -6.70 8.12
C LYS A 7 4.17 -6.86 6.77
N ILE A 8 4.85 -6.44 5.70
CA ILE A 8 4.37 -6.69 4.35
C ILE A 8 4.69 -8.14 4.00
N THR A 9 3.71 -8.85 3.46
CA THR A 9 3.84 -10.26 3.10
C THR A 9 4.20 -10.36 1.61
N HIS A 10 5.17 -11.21 1.29
CA HIS A 10 5.42 -11.59 -0.10
C HIS A 10 4.34 -12.57 -0.53
N LYS A 11 3.65 -12.29 -1.61
CA LYS A 11 2.57 -13.14 -2.09
C LYS A 11 2.92 -13.68 -3.49
N PRO A 12 3.13 -15.00 -3.62
CA PRO A 12 3.41 -15.58 -4.94
C PRO A 12 2.30 -15.24 -5.91
N ASN A 13 2.67 -14.93 -7.14
CA ASN A 13 1.73 -14.63 -8.23
C ASN A 13 0.97 -13.31 -8.07
N LEU A 14 1.38 -12.47 -7.13
CA LEU A 14 0.81 -11.12 -7.05
C LEU A 14 1.28 -10.33 -8.27
N GLU A 15 0.32 -9.78 -9.00
CA GLU A 15 0.63 -8.97 -10.17
C GLU A 15 1.14 -7.60 -9.71
N VAL A 16 2.36 -7.25 -10.09
CA VAL A 16 2.94 -5.96 -9.70
C VAL A 16 2.77 -4.95 -10.81
N GLY A 17 2.60 -3.69 -10.43
CA GLY A 17 2.46 -2.61 -11.38
C GLY A 17 3.79 -2.00 -11.77
N THR A 18 3.71 -0.80 -12.34
CA THR A 18 4.89 -0.08 -12.84
C THR A 18 5.81 0.34 -11.69
N PRO A 19 7.12 0.11 -11.81
CA PRO A 19 8.06 0.54 -10.77
C PRO A 19 7.97 2.05 -10.52
N ASN A 20 8.16 2.43 -9.28
CA ASN A 20 8.12 3.84 -8.82
C ASN A 20 6.75 4.49 -8.89
N GLU A 21 5.69 3.71 -9.11
CA GLU A 21 4.32 4.22 -9.10
C GLU A 21 3.49 3.54 -8.03
N CYS A 22 4.04 3.47 -6.81
CA CYS A 22 3.39 2.77 -5.71
C CYS A 22 2.01 3.32 -5.39
N HIS A 23 1.84 4.62 -5.53
CA HIS A 23 0.57 5.28 -5.26
C HIS A 23 -0.52 4.76 -6.19
N THR A 24 -0.23 4.81 -7.49
CA THR A 24 -1.17 4.34 -8.50
C THR A 24 -1.39 2.83 -8.40
N ASN A 25 -0.31 2.06 -8.24
CA ASN A 25 -0.40 0.60 -8.16
C ASN A 25 -1.27 0.16 -6.99
N ALA A 26 -1.05 0.75 -5.81
CA ALA A 26 -1.82 0.39 -4.62
C ALA A 26 -3.27 0.83 -4.74
N ALA A 27 -3.52 2.02 -5.28
CA ALA A 27 -4.87 2.53 -5.43
C ALA A 27 -5.68 1.66 -6.40
N MET A 28 -5.09 1.31 -7.54
CA MET A 28 -5.79 0.48 -8.52
C MET A 28 -6.06 -0.92 -7.97
N TYR A 29 -5.09 -1.49 -7.25
CA TYR A 29 -5.29 -2.79 -6.62
C TYR A 29 -6.43 -2.74 -5.60
N ALA A 30 -6.46 -1.68 -4.78
CA ALA A 30 -7.49 -1.53 -3.76
C ALA A 30 -8.87 -1.43 -4.38
N ILE A 31 -9.01 -0.66 -5.45
CA ILE A 31 -10.29 -0.50 -6.16
C ILE A 31 -10.71 -1.81 -6.81
N ASP A 32 -9.80 -2.46 -7.52
CA ASP A 32 -10.11 -3.68 -8.26
C ASP A 32 -10.44 -4.86 -7.34
N ASN A 33 -9.87 -4.88 -6.14
CA ASN A 33 -10.03 -6.00 -5.21
C ASN A 33 -10.88 -5.65 -3.99
N ASP A 34 -11.45 -4.44 -3.95
CA ASP A 34 -12.28 -3.97 -2.85
C ASP A 34 -11.59 -4.18 -1.50
N CYS A 35 -10.37 -3.64 -1.39
CA CYS A 35 -9.61 -3.72 -0.16
C CYS A 35 -9.05 -2.35 0.20
N ASN A 36 -8.31 -2.27 1.30
CA ASN A 36 -7.87 -0.98 1.83
C ASN A 36 -6.57 -0.51 1.19
N PHE A 37 -6.48 0.81 0.98
CA PHE A 37 -5.28 1.50 0.52
C PHE A 37 -4.57 2.05 1.75
N VAL A 38 -3.27 1.75 1.90
CA VAL A 38 -2.53 2.12 3.10
C VAL A 38 -1.32 2.95 2.72
N CYS A 39 -1.23 4.16 3.24
CA CYS A 39 -0.05 4.99 3.01
C CYS A 39 0.76 5.14 4.31
N GLY A 40 2.07 5.28 4.13
CA GLY A 40 2.99 5.37 5.25
C GLY A 40 4.42 5.31 4.79
N TRP A 41 5.24 4.59 5.52
CA TRP A 41 6.68 4.54 5.25
C TRP A 41 7.18 3.11 5.21
N LEU A 42 7.91 2.80 4.13
CA LEU A 42 8.65 1.54 4.02
C LEU A 42 9.91 1.67 4.89
N MET A 43 10.10 0.72 5.79
CA MET A 43 11.21 0.76 6.75
C MET A 43 12.33 -0.15 6.27
N TYR A 44 13.58 0.28 6.47
CA TYR A 44 14.74 -0.52 6.06
C TYR A 44 15.38 -1.13 7.31
N GLU A 45 15.64 -2.44 7.24
CA GLU A 45 16.22 -3.16 8.36
C GLU A 45 17.56 -2.54 8.80
N HIS A 46 17.78 -2.55 10.10
CA HIS A 46 19.04 -2.13 10.70
C HIS A 46 19.36 -0.65 10.51
N THR A 47 18.38 0.15 10.09
CA THR A 47 18.57 1.60 9.95
C THR A 47 17.33 2.33 10.44
N SER A 48 17.47 3.64 10.63
CA SER A 48 16.31 4.49 10.90
C SER A 48 15.73 5.09 9.61
N TYR A 49 16.29 4.70 8.48
CA TYR A 49 15.86 5.22 7.18
C TYR A 49 14.48 4.69 6.80
N LYS A 50 13.64 5.57 6.28
CA LYS A 50 12.31 5.17 5.81
C LYS A 50 11.93 6.01 4.60
N THR A 51 11.11 5.43 3.73
CA THR A 51 10.70 6.06 2.48
C THR A 51 9.17 6.08 2.40
N PRO A 52 8.56 7.21 2.01
CA PRO A 52 7.12 7.24 1.76
C PRO A 52 6.74 6.17 0.74
N HIS A 53 5.66 5.44 1.02
CA HIS A 53 5.28 4.31 0.18
C HIS A 53 3.79 4.01 0.38
N CYS A 54 3.18 3.34 -0.59
CA CYS A 54 1.77 2.96 -0.54
C CYS A 54 1.63 1.46 -0.77
N ILE A 55 0.79 0.83 0.04
CA ILE A 55 0.52 -0.60 -0.05
C ILE A 55 -0.98 -0.82 0.12
N VAL A 56 -1.40 -2.08 0.17
CA VAL A 56 -2.81 -2.42 0.42
C VAL A 56 -2.91 -3.40 1.58
N GLU A 57 -4.10 -3.45 2.17
CA GLU A 57 -4.41 -4.44 3.20
C GLU A 57 -5.65 -5.18 2.75
N LYS A 58 -5.52 -6.51 2.63
CA LYS A 58 -6.60 -7.36 2.18
C LYS A 58 -6.70 -8.57 3.11
N ASP A 59 -7.87 -8.77 3.72
CA ASP A 59 -8.14 -9.90 4.59
C ASP A 59 -7.10 -10.07 5.70
N GLY A 60 -6.64 -8.95 6.24
CA GLY A 60 -5.68 -8.96 7.33
C GLY A 60 -4.22 -9.07 6.90
N GLU A 61 -3.95 -9.17 5.61
CA GLU A 61 -2.59 -9.21 5.08
C GLU A 61 -2.23 -7.88 4.44
N TYR A 62 -0.97 -7.46 4.64
CA TYR A 62 -0.46 -6.24 4.00
C TYR A 62 0.38 -6.66 2.79
N LEU A 63 0.00 -6.17 1.61
CA LEU A 63 0.59 -6.55 0.34
C LEU A 63 1.14 -5.33 -0.38
N ASP A 64 2.24 -5.51 -1.11
CA ASP A 64 2.86 -4.41 -1.85
C ASP A 64 2.77 -4.68 -3.34
N PRO A 65 1.79 -4.09 -4.05
CA PRO A 65 1.64 -4.34 -5.48
C PRO A 65 2.66 -3.61 -6.36
N THR A 66 3.69 -3.04 -5.76
CA THR A 66 4.80 -2.45 -6.50
C THR A 66 6.06 -3.30 -6.39
N LEU A 67 6.42 -3.71 -5.19
CA LEU A 67 7.66 -4.45 -4.93
C LEU A 67 7.43 -5.92 -4.61
N ASN A 68 6.28 -6.25 -4.04
CA ASN A 68 5.89 -7.61 -3.65
C ASN A 68 7.01 -8.35 -2.90
N ARG A 69 7.46 -7.76 -1.80
CA ARG A 69 8.50 -8.38 -0.98
C ARG A 69 8.22 -8.12 0.49
N GLU A 70 8.79 -8.96 1.34
CA GLU A 70 8.65 -8.79 2.79
C GLU A 70 9.40 -7.54 3.24
N ALA A 71 8.77 -6.77 4.12
CA ALA A 71 9.37 -5.57 4.68
C ALA A 71 8.52 -5.09 5.85
N ASP A 72 9.09 -4.23 6.67
CA ASP A 72 8.34 -3.56 7.72
C ASP A 72 7.78 -2.25 7.17
N PHE A 73 6.57 -1.92 7.59
CA PHE A 73 5.87 -0.75 7.08
C PHE A 73 5.21 -0.02 8.25
N LYS A 74 5.46 1.28 8.33
CA LYS A 74 4.84 2.10 9.38
C LYS A 74 3.64 2.82 8.78
N ILE A 75 2.45 2.57 9.31
CA ILE A 75 1.20 3.10 8.77
C ILE A 75 1.03 4.56 9.17
N PHE A 76 0.74 5.41 8.19
CA PHE A 76 0.32 6.78 8.42
C PHE A 76 -1.22 6.86 8.40
N HIS A 77 -1.86 6.31 7.36
CA HIS A 77 -3.30 6.38 7.20
C HIS A 77 -3.81 5.25 6.32
N THR A 78 -5.03 4.79 6.59
CA THR A 78 -5.69 3.73 5.82
C THR A 78 -6.98 4.29 5.23
N TYR A 79 -7.17 4.08 3.93
CA TYR A 79 -8.37 4.47 3.20
C TYR A 79 -9.09 3.23 2.72
N THR A 80 -10.43 3.27 2.72
CA THR A 80 -11.20 2.19 2.09
C THR A 80 -11.15 2.34 0.57
N ALA A 81 -11.53 1.27 -0.14
CA ALA A 81 -11.61 1.33 -1.60
C ALA A 81 -12.56 2.44 -2.05
N GLU A 82 -13.68 2.59 -1.34
CA GLU A 82 -14.65 3.63 -1.66
C GLU A 82 -14.06 5.02 -1.51
N GLU A 83 -13.32 5.26 -0.43
CA GLU A 83 -12.68 6.56 -0.22
C GLU A 83 -11.67 6.88 -1.31
N ILE A 84 -10.86 5.88 -1.72
CA ILE A 84 -9.87 6.08 -2.78
C ILE A 84 -10.57 6.34 -4.11
N CYS A 85 -11.66 5.63 -4.39
CA CYS A 85 -12.44 5.84 -5.60
C CYS A 85 -12.95 7.28 -5.68
N ASP A 86 -13.48 7.79 -4.57
CA ASP A 86 -13.97 9.16 -4.50
C ASP A 86 -12.87 10.18 -4.75
N ILE A 87 -11.69 9.97 -4.16
CA ILE A 87 -10.56 10.87 -4.34
C ILE A 87 -10.13 10.90 -5.81
N PHE A 88 -10.04 9.73 -6.44
CA PHE A 88 -9.64 9.64 -7.84
C PHE A 88 -10.67 10.29 -8.76
N ASN A 89 -11.96 10.12 -8.47
CA ASN A 89 -13.01 10.74 -9.27
C ASN A 89 -12.97 12.25 -9.18
N GLU A 90 -12.72 12.78 -7.99
CA GLU A 90 -12.59 14.23 -7.81
C GLU A 90 -11.39 14.80 -8.56
N GLU A 91 -10.26 14.11 -8.50
CA GLU A 91 -9.04 14.59 -9.15
C GLU A 91 -9.01 14.32 -10.64
N GLY A 92 -9.78 13.35 -11.08
CA GLY A 92 -9.84 12.97 -12.48
C GLY A 92 -10.70 13.89 -13.35
N GLU A 93 -11.37 14.82 -12.72
CA GLU A 93 -12.21 15.77 -13.44
C GLU A 93 -11.38 16.86 -14.19
#